data_3219ebade57cd40cf3b1d62dab26b578
#
_entry.id   3219ebade57cd40cf3b1d62dab26b578
#
_cell.length_a   1.000
_cell.length_b   1.000
_cell.length_c   1.000
_cell.angle_alpha   90.00
_cell.angle_beta   90.00
_cell.angle_gamma   90.00
#
_symmetry.space_group_name_H-M   'P 1'
#
loop_
_entity.id
_entity.type
_entity.pdbx_description
1 polymer ?
#
loop_
_entity_poly.entity_id
_entity_poly.type
_entity_poly.pdbx_seq_one_letter_code
_entity_poly.pdbx_strand_id
1 'polypeptide(L)'
;MTSIEIKEALKNQFGKSVMENDELPENQVEVKGEEWLDIATFMKNDPKLSFDQLECITGIDTGEEGPLQSHYNLHSMEHRHKIEIVINHDKNEPKVPSIEKLWRIGDWFERESYYMFGIEYIGHRDLRRILCPDDWEGWPVRKDYEPQESFHGIVVPKIKEEEGWE
;
A
#
# COMPACT_ATOMS: atom_id res chain seq x y z
N MET A 1 0.05 24.11 0.16
CA MET A 1 1.16 23.77 1.09
C MET A 1 2.24 23.01 0.34
N THR A 2 3.49 23.17 0.71
CA THR A 2 4.61 22.37 0.20
C THR A 2 4.62 21.00 0.91
N SER A 3 5.31 20.00 0.33
CA SER A 3 5.45 18.70 0.95
C SER A 3 6.13 18.79 2.33
N ILE A 4 7.07 19.71 2.50
CA ILE A 4 7.76 19.96 3.78
C ILE A 4 6.76 20.46 4.84
N GLU A 5 5.93 21.44 4.50
CA GLU A 5 4.91 21.96 5.43
C GLU A 5 3.90 20.89 5.84
N ILE A 6 3.54 19.98 4.92
CA ILE A 6 2.65 18.85 5.21
C ILE A 6 3.34 17.88 6.17
N LYS A 7 4.62 17.53 5.92
CA LYS A 7 5.41 16.69 6.83
C LYS A 7 5.50 17.29 8.23
N GLU A 8 5.76 18.58 8.34
CA GLU A 8 5.82 19.27 9.63
C GLU A 8 4.46 19.26 10.36
N ALA A 9 3.36 19.47 9.63
CA ALA A 9 2.02 19.40 10.20
C ALA A 9 1.73 18.00 10.77
N LEU A 10 2.06 16.94 10.01
CA LEU A 10 1.91 15.55 10.47
C LEU A 10 2.80 15.24 11.68
N LYS A 11 4.08 15.68 11.66
CA LYS A 11 5.00 15.50 12.79
C LYS A 11 4.51 16.22 14.05
N ASN A 12 3.98 17.42 13.92
CA ASN A 12 3.45 18.19 15.06
C ASN A 12 2.24 17.50 15.69
N GLN A 13 1.40 16.84 14.90
CA GLN A 13 0.19 16.18 15.38
C GLN A 13 0.45 14.76 15.90
N PHE A 14 1.27 13.98 15.20
CA PHE A 14 1.46 12.55 15.46
C PHE A 14 2.86 12.18 15.98
N GLY A 15 3.78 13.12 16.02
CA GLY A 15 5.10 12.95 16.64
C GLY A 15 5.86 11.74 16.11
N LYS A 16 6.06 10.74 16.97
CA LYS A 16 6.87 9.54 16.68
C LYS A 16 6.25 8.56 15.66
N SER A 17 5.01 8.78 15.24
CA SER A 17 4.34 7.92 14.25
C SER A 17 4.69 8.30 12.82
N VAL A 18 5.24 9.51 12.64
CA VAL A 18 5.83 9.98 11.39
C VAL A 18 7.34 9.75 11.49
N MET A 19 7.84 8.84 10.68
CA MET A 19 9.25 8.47 10.68
C MET A 19 10.11 9.53 9.97
N GLU A 20 11.31 9.74 10.47
CA GLU A 20 12.32 10.53 9.79
C GLU A 20 13.14 9.61 8.90
N ASN A 21 12.96 9.73 7.61
CA ASN A 21 13.71 8.97 6.63
C ASN A 21 14.21 9.93 5.55
N ASP A 22 15.49 10.28 5.67
CA ASP A 22 16.17 11.22 4.76
C ASP A 22 16.46 10.61 3.38
N GLU A 23 16.30 9.29 3.23
CA GLU A 23 16.49 8.60 1.96
C GLU A 23 15.26 8.71 1.04
N LEU A 24 14.10 9.05 1.62
CA LEU A 24 12.87 9.20 0.84
C LEU A 24 12.81 10.53 0.08
N PRO A 25 12.20 10.54 -1.10
CA PRO A 25 11.91 11.78 -1.83
C PRO A 25 11.13 12.78 -0.98
N GLU A 26 11.28 14.06 -1.29
CA GLU A 26 10.65 15.16 -0.54
C GLU A 26 9.12 15.07 -0.45
N ASN A 27 8.49 14.46 -1.45
CA ASN A 27 7.04 14.26 -1.51
C ASN A 27 6.56 12.97 -0.83
N GLN A 28 7.45 12.17 -0.23
CA GLN A 28 7.11 10.93 0.46
C GLN A 28 7.26 11.08 1.97
N VAL A 29 6.35 10.46 2.73
CA VAL A 29 6.36 10.44 4.20
C VAL A 29 6.15 9.00 4.66
N GLU A 30 7.09 8.51 5.47
CA GLU A 30 6.94 7.20 6.11
C GLU A 30 6.17 7.34 7.42
N VAL A 31 5.15 6.47 7.60
CA VAL A 31 4.33 6.44 8.82
C VAL A 31 4.17 5.01 9.34
N LYS A 32 3.88 4.90 10.64
CA LYS A 32 3.57 3.61 11.26
C LYS A 32 2.19 3.13 10.86
N GLY A 33 2.09 1.87 10.44
CA GLY A 33 0.84 1.27 9.98
C GLY A 33 -0.27 1.26 11.05
N GLU A 34 0.08 1.10 12.33
CA GLU A 34 -0.89 1.03 13.43
C GLU A 34 -1.71 2.33 13.58
N GLU A 35 -1.09 3.48 13.32
CA GLU A 35 -1.74 4.79 13.45
C GLU A 35 -2.23 5.36 12.10
N TRP A 36 -2.13 4.57 11.04
CA TRP A 36 -2.47 5.02 9.69
C TRP A 36 -3.89 5.55 9.56
N LEU A 37 -4.88 4.89 10.17
CA LEU A 37 -6.28 5.32 10.08
C LEU A 37 -6.50 6.71 10.69
N ASP A 38 -5.85 7.00 11.81
CA ASP A 38 -5.97 8.29 12.49
C ASP A 38 -5.25 9.39 11.70
N ILE A 39 -4.06 9.08 11.16
CA ILE A 39 -3.31 10.00 10.28
C ILE A 39 -4.13 10.30 9.02
N ALA A 40 -4.68 9.28 8.36
CA ALA A 40 -5.50 9.42 7.17
C ALA A 40 -6.78 10.24 7.44
N THR A 41 -7.41 10.00 8.60
CA THR A 41 -8.59 10.76 9.04
C THR A 41 -8.26 12.23 9.25
N PHE A 42 -7.13 12.53 9.88
CA PHE A 42 -6.65 13.89 10.05
C PHE A 42 -6.35 14.55 8.70
N MET A 43 -5.60 13.87 7.83
CA MET A 43 -5.24 14.40 6.50
C MET A 43 -6.47 14.77 5.66
N LYS A 44 -7.53 13.97 5.77
CA LYS A 44 -8.78 14.23 5.06
C LYS A 44 -9.58 15.40 5.64
N ASN A 45 -9.67 15.48 6.96
CA ASN A 45 -10.61 16.38 7.64
C ASN A 45 -10.01 17.74 8.04
N ASP A 46 -8.67 17.85 8.14
CA ASP A 46 -8.03 19.14 8.45
C ASP A 46 -8.23 20.12 7.29
N PRO A 47 -8.80 21.32 7.55
CA PRO A 47 -9.10 22.30 6.49
C PRO A 47 -7.88 22.83 5.73
N LYS A 48 -6.66 22.70 6.28
CA LYS A 48 -5.43 23.13 5.62
C LYS A 48 -4.87 22.04 4.71
N LEU A 49 -5.14 20.78 5.03
CA LEU A 49 -4.68 19.62 4.27
C LEU A 49 -5.71 19.19 3.23
N SER A 50 -6.96 18.96 3.64
CA SER A 50 -8.11 18.65 2.78
C SER A 50 -7.79 17.64 1.66
N PHE A 51 -7.18 16.51 2.03
CA PHE A 51 -6.90 15.42 1.09
C PHE A 51 -8.19 14.67 0.76
N ASP A 52 -8.90 15.17 -0.24
CA ASP A 52 -10.20 14.66 -0.68
C ASP A 52 -10.11 13.50 -1.67
N GLN A 53 -8.95 13.31 -2.31
CA GLN A 53 -8.72 12.28 -3.32
C GLN A 53 -7.59 11.33 -2.94
N LEU A 54 -7.89 10.03 -2.99
CA LEU A 54 -6.92 8.94 -3.03
C LEU A 54 -6.70 8.56 -4.51
N GLU A 55 -5.50 8.82 -5.03
CA GLU A 55 -5.19 8.54 -6.45
C GLU A 55 -4.92 7.05 -6.68
N CYS A 56 -4.12 6.41 -5.84
CA CYS A 56 -3.88 4.96 -5.86
C CYS A 56 -3.31 4.46 -4.52
N ILE A 57 -3.35 3.12 -4.35
CA ILE A 57 -2.57 2.39 -3.35
C ILE A 57 -1.73 1.37 -4.12
N THR A 58 -0.41 1.41 -3.92
CA THR A 58 0.52 0.49 -4.59
C THR A 58 1.25 -0.34 -3.56
N GLY A 59 1.16 -1.67 -3.68
CA GLY A 59 2.02 -2.58 -2.94
C GLY A 59 3.39 -2.69 -3.60
N ILE A 60 4.46 -2.78 -2.82
CA ILE A 60 5.83 -2.99 -3.29
C ILE A 60 6.49 -4.06 -2.42
N ASP A 61 7.15 -5.02 -3.06
CA ASP A 61 8.08 -5.94 -2.40
C ASP A 61 9.52 -5.45 -2.64
N THR A 62 10.19 -5.04 -1.58
CA THR A 62 11.53 -4.46 -1.66
C THR A 62 12.65 -5.50 -1.80
N GLY A 63 12.34 -6.78 -1.81
CA GLY A 63 13.29 -7.88 -1.98
C GLY A 63 13.31 -8.84 -0.79
N GLU A 64 14.15 -9.88 -0.87
CA GLU A 64 14.13 -11.00 0.09
C GLU A 64 14.30 -10.55 1.55
N GLU A 65 15.21 -9.63 1.82
CA GLU A 65 15.50 -9.12 3.17
C GLU A 65 14.73 -7.85 3.54
N GLY A 66 14.03 -7.23 2.58
CA GLY A 66 13.33 -5.98 2.78
C GLY A 66 11.86 -6.15 3.17
N PRO A 67 11.20 -5.09 3.67
CA PRO A 67 9.78 -5.12 4.01
C PRO A 67 8.88 -5.17 2.77
N LEU A 68 7.62 -5.54 2.97
CA LEU A 68 6.56 -5.14 2.06
C LEU A 68 6.18 -3.68 2.35
N GLN A 69 5.82 -2.95 1.32
CA GLN A 69 5.42 -1.55 1.46
C GLN A 69 4.04 -1.31 0.85
N SER A 70 3.27 -0.42 1.49
CA SER A 70 2.08 0.18 0.89
C SER A 70 2.34 1.66 0.66
N HIS A 71 2.14 2.11 -0.56
CA HIS A 71 2.27 3.49 -0.98
C HIS A 71 0.89 4.07 -1.28
N TYR A 72 0.52 5.13 -0.57
CA TYR A 72 -0.76 5.83 -0.73
C TYR A 72 -0.53 7.18 -1.35
N ASN A 73 -0.99 7.38 -2.57
CA ASN A 73 -0.90 8.66 -3.25
C ASN A 73 -2.14 9.48 -2.98
N LEU A 74 -1.99 10.57 -2.24
CA LEU A 74 -3.07 11.46 -1.83
C LEU A 74 -2.96 12.81 -2.52
N HIS A 75 -4.10 13.36 -2.91
CA HIS A 75 -4.22 14.65 -3.56
C HIS A 75 -5.34 15.49 -2.92
N SER A 76 -5.09 16.77 -2.77
CA SER A 76 -6.09 17.77 -2.44
C SER A 76 -6.49 18.52 -3.70
N MET A 77 -7.73 18.37 -4.12
CA MET A 77 -8.28 19.13 -5.25
C MET A 77 -8.41 20.62 -4.92
N GLU A 78 -8.76 20.92 -3.67
CA GLU A 78 -8.93 22.30 -3.19
C GLU A 78 -7.60 23.05 -3.16
N HIS A 79 -6.58 22.47 -2.53
CA HIS A 79 -5.29 23.12 -2.31
C HIS A 79 -4.24 22.76 -3.37
N ARG A 80 -4.54 21.84 -4.29
CA ARG A 80 -3.66 21.41 -5.40
C ARG A 80 -2.27 20.95 -4.96
N HIS A 81 -2.20 20.26 -3.81
CA HIS A 81 -0.98 19.62 -3.34
C HIS A 81 -1.13 18.10 -3.29
N LYS A 82 0.00 17.43 -3.36
CA LYS A 82 0.09 15.96 -3.34
C LYS A 82 1.10 15.51 -2.30
N ILE A 83 0.87 14.34 -1.76
CA ILE A 83 1.78 13.64 -0.87
C ILE A 83 1.66 12.14 -1.09
N GLU A 84 2.74 11.43 -0.91
CA GLU A 84 2.76 9.98 -0.89
C GLU A 84 3.10 9.49 0.51
N ILE A 85 2.25 8.63 1.05
CA ILE A 85 2.47 8.01 2.35
C ILE A 85 3.00 6.60 2.14
N VAL A 86 4.09 6.29 2.82
CA VAL A 86 4.74 4.98 2.77
C VAL A 86 4.57 4.28 4.11
N ILE A 87 4.13 3.03 4.06
CA ILE A 87 4.00 2.16 5.24
C ILE A 87 4.79 0.89 5.01
N ASN A 88 5.73 0.61 5.91
CA ASN A 88 6.48 -0.63 5.90
C ASN A 88 5.74 -1.71 6.70
N HIS A 89 5.67 -2.92 6.14
CA HIS A 89 5.02 -4.08 6.74
C HIS A 89 6.02 -5.22 6.94
N ASP A 90 5.84 -5.99 8.01
CA ASP A 90 6.50 -7.29 8.14
C ASP A 90 5.97 -8.24 7.05
N LYS A 91 6.87 -8.92 6.34
CA LYS A 91 6.48 -9.89 5.30
C LYS A 91 5.66 -11.06 5.82
N ASN A 92 5.90 -11.46 7.07
CA ASN A 92 5.21 -12.61 7.66
C ASN A 92 3.78 -12.28 8.08
N GLU A 93 3.54 -11.04 8.50
CA GLU A 93 2.24 -10.58 8.97
C GLU A 93 1.95 -9.14 8.53
N PRO A 94 1.82 -8.90 7.21
CA PRO A 94 1.63 -7.56 6.68
C PRO A 94 0.18 -7.10 6.92
N LYS A 95 -0.02 -6.27 7.93
CA LYS A 95 -1.34 -5.76 8.32
C LYS A 95 -1.34 -4.24 8.42
N VAL A 96 -2.46 -3.65 8.01
CA VAL A 96 -2.68 -2.20 8.11
C VAL A 96 -4.19 -1.91 8.23
N PRO A 97 -4.63 -0.89 8.97
CA PRO A 97 -6.03 -0.49 8.98
C PRO A 97 -6.51 -0.06 7.59
N SER A 98 -7.70 -0.51 7.21
CA SER A 98 -8.36 -0.11 5.97
C SER A 98 -8.82 1.36 6.02
N ILE A 99 -8.64 2.06 4.91
CA ILE A 99 -9.11 3.44 4.73
C ILE A 99 -10.27 3.55 3.72
N GLU A 100 -10.88 2.43 3.30
CA GLU A 100 -12.00 2.40 2.35
C GLU A 100 -13.20 3.28 2.77
N LYS A 101 -13.37 3.45 4.09
CA LYS A 101 -14.44 4.30 4.64
C LYS A 101 -14.14 5.79 4.48
N LEU A 102 -12.89 6.16 4.40
CA LEU A 102 -12.45 7.53 4.15
C LEU A 102 -12.52 7.85 2.65
N TRP A 103 -11.92 7.00 1.82
CA TRP A 103 -11.94 7.14 0.37
C TRP A 103 -12.51 5.87 -0.25
N ARG A 104 -13.69 5.97 -0.82
CA ARG A 104 -14.43 4.83 -1.37
C ARG A 104 -13.68 4.03 -2.44
N ILE A 105 -12.82 4.69 -3.20
CA ILE A 105 -11.98 4.04 -4.21
C ILE A 105 -10.93 3.09 -3.58
N GLY A 106 -10.59 3.32 -2.31
CA GLY A 106 -9.67 2.46 -1.54
C GLY A 106 -10.11 1.00 -1.49
N ASP A 107 -11.43 0.73 -1.51
CA ASP A 107 -11.97 -0.63 -1.58
C ASP A 107 -11.28 -1.47 -2.67
N TRP A 108 -11.17 -0.95 -3.90
CA TRP A 108 -10.56 -1.67 -5.01
C TRP A 108 -9.04 -1.76 -4.93
N PHE A 109 -8.38 -0.69 -4.54
CA PHE A 109 -6.93 -0.65 -4.41
C PHE A 109 -6.41 -1.52 -3.27
N GLU A 110 -7.13 -1.54 -2.13
CA GLU A 110 -6.80 -2.40 -0.99
C GLU A 110 -6.96 -3.87 -1.36
N ARG A 111 -8.02 -4.23 -2.08
CA ARG A 111 -8.23 -5.60 -2.58
C ARG A 111 -7.18 -6.01 -3.60
N GLU A 112 -6.75 -5.12 -4.49
CA GLU A 112 -5.66 -5.37 -5.43
C GLU A 112 -4.35 -5.65 -4.70
N SER A 113 -3.96 -4.77 -3.78
CA SER A 113 -2.75 -4.94 -2.97
C SER A 113 -2.81 -6.19 -2.09
N TYR A 114 -3.99 -6.52 -1.54
CA TYR A 114 -4.20 -7.77 -0.80
C TYR A 114 -3.93 -8.98 -1.66
N TYR A 115 -4.55 -9.12 -2.83
CA TYR A 115 -4.40 -10.34 -3.61
C TYR A 115 -3.02 -10.46 -4.29
N MET A 116 -2.35 -9.35 -4.57
CA MET A 116 -1.01 -9.32 -5.19
C MET A 116 0.09 -9.64 -4.18
N PHE A 117 0.05 -9.03 -3.00
CA PHE A 117 1.13 -9.04 -2.01
C PHE A 117 0.76 -9.68 -0.68
N GLY A 118 -0.52 -9.92 -0.41
CA GLY A 118 -0.98 -10.47 0.86
C GLY A 118 -1.05 -9.46 1.99
N ILE A 119 -1.10 -8.17 1.70
CA ILE A 119 -1.27 -7.13 2.73
C ILE A 119 -2.71 -7.14 3.21
N GLU A 120 -2.91 -7.45 4.49
CA GLU A 120 -4.24 -7.55 5.11
C GLU A 120 -4.74 -6.18 5.57
N TYR A 121 -5.84 -5.71 5.01
CA TYR A 121 -6.48 -4.43 5.34
C TYR A 121 -7.54 -4.63 6.42
N ILE A 122 -7.18 -4.36 7.67
CA ILE A 122 -8.03 -4.61 8.84
C ILE A 122 -9.25 -3.69 8.85
N GLY A 123 -10.44 -4.29 8.93
CA GLY A 123 -11.70 -3.55 8.92
C GLY A 123 -12.26 -3.23 7.54
N HIS A 124 -11.62 -3.72 6.48
CA HIS A 124 -12.16 -3.71 5.13
C HIS A 124 -13.44 -4.55 5.08
N ARG A 125 -14.50 -4.05 4.44
CA ARG A 125 -15.84 -4.70 4.44
C ARG A 125 -15.92 -6.00 3.62
N ASP A 126 -15.08 -6.17 2.58
CA ASP A 126 -15.15 -7.29 1.62
C ASP A 126 -13.76 -7.56 1.03
N LEU A 127 -12.80 -7.95 1.90
CA LEU A 127 -11.42 -8.22 1.52
C LEU A 127 -11.31 -9.61 0.88
N ARG A 128 -11.46 -9.67 -0.43
CA ARG A 128 -11.35 -10.89 -1.24
C ARG A 128 -10.58 -10.63 -2.52
N ARG A 129 -10.08 -11.68 -3.14
CA ARG A 129 -9.40 -11.61 -4.45
C ARG A 129 -10.35 -11.05 -5.52
N ILE A 130 -9.82 -10.29 -6.49
CA ILE A 130 -10.61 -9.68 -7.57
C ILE A 130 -10.24 -10.17 -8.97
N LEU A 131 -8.99 -10.58 -9.20
CA LEU A 131 -8.52 -11.07 -10.50
C LEU A 131 -8.18 -12.56 -10.46
N CYS A 132 -7.46 -13.01 -9.42
CA CYS A 132 -7.18 -14.43 -9.27
C CYS A 132 -8.43 -15.17 -8.75
N PRO A 133 -8.62 -16.44 -9.12
CA PRO A 133 -9.63 -17.31 -8.51
C PRO A 133 -9.47 -17.43 -7.00
N ASP A 134 -10.56 -17.74 -6.29
CA ASP A 134 -10.57 -17.83 -4.83
C ASP A 134 -9.64 -18.95 -4.30
N ASP A 135 -9.44 -19.99 -5.10
CA ASP A 135 -8.57 -21.14 -4.82
C ASP A 135 -7.11 -20.95 -5.29
N TRP A 136 -6.75 -19.74 -5.73
CA TRP A 136 -5.37 -19.43 -6.07
C TRP A 136 -4.48 -19.42 -4.82
N GLU A 137 -3.39 -20.18 -4.83
CA GLU A 137 -2.43 -20.26 -3.73
C GLU A 137 -1.32 -19.21 -3.86
N GLY A 138 -0.95 -18.58 -2.72
CA GLY A 138 0.12 -17.61 -2.65
C GLY A 138 -0.21 -16.21 -3.16
N TRP A 139 0.83 -15.38 -3.32
CA TRP A 139 0.79 -13.96 -3.64
C TRP A 139 1.64 -13.68 -4.89
N PRO A 140 1.04 -13.58 -6.07
CA PRO A 140 1.74 -13.77 -7.35
C PRO A 140 2.77 -12.68 -7.69
N VAL A 141 2.76 -11.54 -7.01
CA VAL A 141 3.69 -10.43 -7.28
C VAL A 141 4.80 -10.31 -6.23
N ARG A 142 4.76 -11.13 -5.18
CA ARG A 142 5.88 -11.23 -4.26
C ARG A 142 7.10 -11.84 -4.96
N LYS A 143 8.30 -11.36 -4.61
CA LYS A 143 9.55 -11.87 -5.16
C LYS A 143 9.89 -13.30 -4.71
N ASP A 144 9.35 -13.72 -3.56
CA ASP A 144 9.45 -15.05 -3.00
C ASP A 144 8.34 -16.00 -3.48
N TYR A 145 7.49 -15.56 -4.43
CA TYR A 145 6.39 -16.38 -4.95
C TYR A 145 6.89 -17.51 -5.84
N GLU A 146 6.53 -18.75 -5.48
CA GLU A 146 6.72 -19.91 -6.33
C GLU A 146 5.39 -20.31 -6.99
N PRO A 147 5.32 -20.35 -8.34
CA PRO A 147 4.09 -20.76 -9.03
C PRO A 147 3.77 -22.22 -8.74
N GLN A 148 2.48 -22.53 -8.65
CA GLN A 148 1.97 -23.88 -8.51
C GLN A 148 2.44 -24.76 -9.67
N GLU A 149 2.71 -26.06 -9.42
CA GLU A 149 3.11 -26.99 -10.47
C GLU A 149 1.94 -27.30 -11.42
N SER A 150 0.73 -27.29 -10.93
CA SER A 150 -0.48 -27.47 -11.71
C SER A 150 -1.64 -26.66 -11.15
N PHE A 151 -2.53 -26.18 -12.02
CA PHE A 151 -3.76 -25.50 -11.66
C PHE A 151 -4.94 -26.14 -12.41
N HIS A 152 -5.94 -26.65 -11.68
CA HIS A 152 -7.13 -27.34 -12.24
C HIS A 152 -6.77 -28.48 -13.22
N GLY A 153 -5.68 -29.21 -12.94
CA GLY A 153 -5.20 -30.32 -13.78
C GLY A 153 -4.38 -29.88 -15.01
N ILE A 154 -4.13 -28.61 -15.18
CA ILE A 154 -3.25 -28.06 -16.21
C ILE A 154 -1.88 -27.81 -15.61
N VAL A 155 -0.84 -28.38 -16.20
CA VAL A 155 0.55 -28.15 -15.77
C VAL A 155 0.95 -26.70 -16.07
N VAL A 156 1.43 -25.98 -15.06
CA VAL A 156 1.99 -24.64 -15.19
C VAL A 156 3.46 -24.77 -15.59
N PRO A 157 3.85 -24.39 -16.82
CA PRO A 157 5.23 -24.51 -17.23
C PRO A 157 6.11 -23.52 -16.43
N LYS A 158 7.16 -24.01 -15.78
CA LYS A 158 8.20 -23.16 -15.23
C LYS A 158 9.03 -22.64 -16.41
N ILE A 159 8.95 -21.35 -16.68
CA ILE A 159 9.82 -20.71 -17.69
C ILE A 159 11.25 -20.82 -17.14
N LYS A 160 12.10 -21.58 -17.84
CA LYS A 160 13.52 -21.63 -17.50
C LYS A 160 14.12 -20.26 -17.83
N GLU A 161 14.90 -19.71 -16.92
CA GLU A 161 15.61 -18.42 -17.10
C GLU A 161 16.53 -18.38 -18.33
N GLU A 162 16.84 -19.58 -18.91
CA GLU A 162 17.69 -19.75 -20.08
C GLU A 162 16.94 -19.56 -21.42
N GLU A 163 15.62 -19.58 -21.43
CA GLU A 163 14.82 -19.31 -22.62
C GLU A 163 14.37 -17.84 -22.62
N GLY A 164 15.30 -16.95 -22.98
CA GLY A 164 14.98 -15.53 -23.17
C GLY A 164 13.87 -15.39 -24.22
N TRP A 165 12.97 -14.45 -23.99
CA TRP A 165 12.02 -14.01 -25.00
C TRP A 165 12.78 -13.41 -26.17
N GLU A 166 12.90 -14.12 -27.30
CA GLU A 166 13.33 -13.59 -28.60
C GLU A 166 12.15 -12.90 -29.32
#